data_7690da83ab4e27928517ec939c9d56b5
#
_entry.id   7690da83ab4e27928517ec939c9d56b5
#
_cell.length_a   1.000
_cell.length_b   1.000
_cell.length_c   1.000
_cell.angle_alpha   90.00
_cell.angle_beta   90.00
_cell.angle_gamma   90.00
#
_symmetry.space_group_name_H-M   'P 1'
#
loop_
_entity.id
_entity.type
_entity.pdbx_description
1 polymer ?
#
loop_
_entity_poly.entity_id
_entity_poly.type
_entity_poly.pdbx_seq_one_letter_code
_entity_poly.pdbx_strand_id
1 'polypeptide(L)'
;MKKILFACCFIFALTALRAQEMASLFTAMPDQYIPQLENAWRKDLVDLYNSGKEAKLKNTMEGYSTLKKLTTDYLLLQVTDNSTMEIKRLPLVNNTYIICVVNTVFGPAADSRVAFFTTDWKSLDATDLYTP
;
A
#
# COMPACT_ATOMS: atom_id res chain seq x y z
N MET A 1 26.08 16.64 24.62
CA MET A 1 25.89 15.27 24.14
C MET A 1 24.44 14.77 24.18
N LYS A 2 23.74 14.96 25.32
CA LYS A 2 22.35 14.48 25.42
C LYS A 2 21.39 15.16 24.44
N LYS A 3 21.60 16.43 24.07
CA LYS A 3 20.73 17.16 23.14
C LYS A 3 20.85 16.68 21.70
N ILE A 4 22.03 16.22 21.26
CA ILE A 4 22.28 15.73 19.91
C ILE A 4 21.66 14.34 19.73
N LEU A 5 21.74 13.49 20.74
CA LEU A 5 21.11 12.17 20.75
C LEU A 5 19.58 12.26 20.64
N PHE A 6 19.00 13.23 21.35
CA PHE A 6 17.55 13.46 21.33
C PHE A 6 17.07 13.92 19.94
N ALA A 7 17.83 14.80 19.29
CA ALA A 7 17.49 15.29 17.95
C ALA A 7 17.59 14.15 16.91
N CYS A 8 18.57 13.27 17.00
CA CYS A 8 18.68 12.11 16.10
C CYS A 8 17.52 11.14 16.28
N CYS A 9 17.09 10.87 17.51
CA CYS A 9 15.93 10.02 17.79
C CYS A 9 14.63 10.63 17.23
N PHE A 10 14.49 11.96 17.30
CA PHE A 10 13.33 12.66 16.79
C PHE A 10 13.23 12.57 15.26
N ILE A 11 14.36 12.76 14.57
CA ILE A 11 14.42 12.65 13.11
C ILE A 11 14.09 11.22 12.65
N PHE A 12 14.59 10.22 13.38
CA PHE A 12 14.32 8.81 13.09
C PHE A 12 12.83 8.48 13.29
N ALA A 13 12.19 9.04 14.32
CA ALA A 13 10.77 8.85 14.58
C ALA A 13 9.90 9.46 13.48
N LEU A 14 10.29 10.60 12.90
CA LEU A 14 9.56 11.25 11.81
C LEU A 14 9.60 10.41 10.52
N THR A 15 10.74 9.81 10.19
CA THR A 15 10.84 8.93 9.01
C THR A 15 10.03 7.65 9.19
N ALA A 16 10.00 7.09 10.39
CA ALA A 16 9.19 5.92 10.71
C ALA A 16 7.69 6.22 10.59
N LEU A 17 7.25 7.41 11.02
CA LEU A 17 5.85 7.84 10.92
C LEU A 17 5.39 7.95 9.46
N ARG A 18 6.25 8.46 8.58
CA ARG A 18 5.91 8.58 7.15
C ARG A 18 5.78 7.21 6.48
N ALA A 19 6.67 6.27 6.78
CA ALA A 19 6.59 4.92 6.25
C ALA A 19 5.31 4.21 6.71
N GLN A 20 4.79 4.55 7.90
CA GLN A 20 3.56 3.97 8.44
C GLN A 20 2.30 4.44 7.72
N GLU A 21 2.33 5.58 7.01
CA GLU A 21 1.14 6.09 6.32
C GLU A 21 0.68 5.12 5.23
N MET A 22 1.57 4.65 4.36
CA MET A 22 1.20 3.67 3.33
C MET A 22 0.84 2.33 3.97
N ALA A 23 1.56 1.89 4.99
CA ALA A 23 1.24 0.67 5.73
C ALA A 23 -0.16 0.74 6.34
N SER A 24 -0.51 1.88 6.93
CA SER A 24 -1.84 2.10 7.52
C SER A 24 -2.94 2.09 6.46
N LEU A 25 -2.70 2.71 5.31
CA LEU A 25 -3.63 2.71 4.20
C LEU A 25 -3.88 1.29 3.68
N PHE A 26 -2.83 0.51 3.54
CA PHE A 26 -2.92 -0.87 3.08
C PHE A 26 -3.70 -1.75 4.07
N THR A 27 -3.42 -1.62 5.35
CA THR A 27 -4.12 -2.41 6.38
C THR A 27 -5.56 -1.96 6.57
N ALA A 28 -5.87 -0.68 6.35
CA ALA A 28 -7.22 -0.13 6.46
C ALA A 28 -8.07 -0.37 5.21
N MET A 29 -7.48 -0.82 4.12
CA MET A 29 -8.21 -1.07 2.87
C MET A 29 -9.33 -2.08 3.14
N PRO A 30 -10.57 -1.83 2.65
CA PRO A 30 -11.66 -2.80 2.80
C PRO A 30 -11.30 -4.15 2.15
N ASP A 31 -11.66 -5.24 2.81
CA ASP A 31 -11.32 -6.59 2.34
C ASP A 31 -11.94 -6.91 0.99
N GLN A 32 -13.03 -6.24 0.62
CA GLN A 32 -13.69 -6.42 -0.68
C GLN A 32 -12.78 -6.11 -1.87
N TYR A 33 -11.78 -5.24 -1.68
CA TYR A 33 -10.84 -4.86 -2.74
C TYR A 33 -9.68 -5.84 -2.87
N ILE A 34 -9.46 -6.66 -1.85
CA ILE A 34 -8.43 -7.70 -1.86
C ILE A 34 -8.91 -8.90 -1.04
N PRO A 35 -9.89 -9.65 -1.57
CA PRO A 35 -10.45 -10.79 -0.81
C PRO A 35 -9.47 -11.92 -0.56
N GLN A 36 -8.35 -11.95 -1.28
CA GLN A 36 -7.32 -12.97 -1.11
C GLN A 36 -6.53 -12.81 0.20
N LEU A 37 -6.50 -11.58 0.76
CA LEU A 37 -5.72 -11.26 1.95
C LEU A 37 -6.55 -10.42 2.92
N GLU A 38 -6.98 -11.04 4.00
CA GLU A 38 -7.70 -10.34 5.06
C GLU A 38 -6.80 -9.32 5.77
N ASN A 39 -7.42 -8.39 6.47
CA ASN A 39 -6.74 -7.32 7.21
C ASN A 39 -5.61 -7.84 8.11
N ALA A 40 -5.86 -8.92 8.87
CA ALA A 40 -4.87 -9.49 9.77
C ALA A 40 -3.62 -9.97 9.02
N TRP A 41 -3.80 -10.60 7.87
CA TRP A 41 -2.68 -11.09 7.06
C TRP A 41 -1.91 -9.94 6.41
N ARG A 42 -2.60 -8.85 6.05
CA ARG A 42 -1.93 -7.65 5.54
C ARG A 42 -1.05 -7.01 6.61
N LYS A 43 -1.50 -6.98 7.85
CA LYS A 43 -0.68 -6.51 8.98
C LYS A 43 0.57 -7.39 9.16
N ASP A 44 0.40 -8.70 9.05
CA ASP A 44 1.52 -9.64 9.16
C ASP A 44 2.55 -9.42 8.05
N LEU A 45 2.10 -9.15 6.82
CA LEU A 45 2.99 -8.86 5.70
C LEU A 45 3.80 -7.58 5.95
N VAL A 46 3.14 -6.53 6.46
CA VAL A 46 3.82 -5.27 6.79
C VAL A 46 4.86 -5.50 7.88
N ASP A 47 4.51 -6.26 8.92
CA ASP A 47 5.43 -6.56 10.02
C ASP A 47 6.65 -7.35 9.52
N LEU A 48 6.46 -8.33 8.67
CA LEU A 48 7.54 -9.09 8.07
C LEU A 48 8.46 -8.20 7.23
N TYR A 49 7.87 -7.34 6.41
CA TYR A 49 8.62 -6.42 5.57
C TYR A 49 9.47 -5.47 6.41
N ASN A 50 8.86 -4.87 7.45
CA ASN A 50 9.56 -3.92 8.32
C ASN A 50 10.62 -4.58 9.19
N SER A 51 10.53 -5.89 9.40
CA SER A 51 11.51 -6.66 10.15
C SER A 51 12.68 -7.14 9.29
N GLY A 52 12.69 -6.81 8.00
CA GLY A 52 13.72 -7.26 7.07
C GLY A 52 13.61 -8.71 6.67
N LYS A 53 12.46 -9.34 6.96
CA LYS A 53 12.19 -10.73 6.57
C LYS A 53 11.46 -10.78 5.25
N GLU A 54 11.45 -11.93 4.60
CA GLU A 54 10.64 -12.14 3.40
C GLU A 54 9.16 -12.01 3.77
N ALA A 55 8.49 -10.99 3.21
CA ALA A 55 7.08 -10.70 3.47
C ALA A 55 6.20 -11.53 2.54
N LYS A 56 6.05 -12.82 2.84
CA LYS A 56 5.34 -13.78 2.03
C LYS A 56 4.42 -14.62 2.91
N LEU A 57 3.15 -14.67 2.57
CA LEU A 57 2.14 -15.44 3.31
C LEU A 57 1.24 -16.19 2.34
N LYS A 58 0.71 -17.32 2.82
CA LYS A 58 -0.30 -18.07 2.09
C LYS A 58 -1.62 -17.29 2.11
N ASN A 59 -2.27 -17.20 0.95
CA ASN A 59 -3.55 -16.49 0.80
C ASN A 59 -4.72 -17.47 0.71
N THR A 60 -5.96 -16.94 0.58
CA THR A 60 -7.18 -17.75 0.55
C THR A 60 -7.32 -18.59 -0.71
N MET A 61 -6.52 -18.33 -1.74
CA MET A 61 -6.56 -19.07 -3.01
C MET A 61 -5.51 -20.17 -3.08
N GLU A 62 -4.99 -20.59 -1.94
CA GLU A 62 -3.97 -21.65 -1.79
C GLU A 62 -2.61 -21.31 -2.44
N GLY A 63 -2.43 -20.07 -2.85
CA GLY A 63 -1.15 -19.55 -3.33
C GLY A 63 -0.49 -18.67 -2.28
N TYR A 64 0.54 -17.96 -2.70
CA TYR A 64 1.27 -17.04 -1.82
C TYR A 64 1.14 -15.61 -2.31
N SER A 65 1.02 -14.69 -1.34
CA SER A 65 1.10 -13.26 -1.61
C SER A 65 2.38 -12.71 -1.00
N THR A 66 3.05 -11.81 -1.72
CA THR A 66 4.33 -11.27 -1.30
C THR A 66 4.31 -9.75 -1.38
N LEU A 67 4.63 -9.10 -0.26
CA LEU A 67 4.82 -7.65 -0.24
C LEU A 67 6.23 -7.35 -0.75
N LYS A 68 6.31 -6.85 -1.98
CA LYS A 68 7.57 -6.64 -2.71
C LYS A 68 8.22 -5.30 -2.38
N LYS A 69 7.42 -4.26 -2.18
CA LYS A 69 7.93 -2.92 -1.92
C LYS A 69 6.94 -2.13 -1.07
N LEU A 70 7.49 -1.40 -0.11
CA LEU A 70 6.70 -0.52 0.75
C LEU A 70 7.51 0.73 1.02
N THR A 71 7.01 1.86 0.54
CA THR A 71 7.58 3.19 0.82
C THR A 71 6.47 4.10 1.35
N THR A 72 6.80 5.36 1.59
CA THR A 72 5.83 6.36 2.07
C THR A 72 4.64 6.51 1.11
N ASP A 73 4.90 6.49 -0.19
CA ASP A 73 3.91 6.83 -1.21
C ASP A 73 3.62 5.68 -2.19
N TYR A 74 4.22 4.52 -1.99
CA TYR A 74 4.12 3.41 -2.94
C TYR A 74 4.14 2.06 -2.24
N LEU A 75 3.30 1.16 -2.73
CA LEU A 75 3.28 -0.23 -2.29
C LEU A 75 3.14 -1.13 -3.52
N LEU A 76 3.93 -2.19 -3.56
CA LEU A 76 3.81 -3.23 -4.57
C LEU A 76 3.58 -4.56 -3.88
N LEU A 77 2.43 -5.16 -4.14
CA LEU A 77 2.03 -6.46 -3.61
C LEU A 77 1.85 -7.42 -4.78
N GLN A 78 2.54 -8.55 -4.73
CA GLN A 78 2.23 -9.66 -5.61
C GLN A 78 1.11 -10.45 -4.94
N VAL A 79 -0.10 -10.35 -5.50
CA VAL A 79 -1.30 -10.93 -4.88
C VAL A 79 -1.37 -12.43 -5.14
N THR A 80 -1.10 -12.82 -6.39
CA THR A 80 -1.00 -14.22 -6.81
C THR A 80 0.19 -14.37 -7.74
N ASP A 81 0.47 -15.58 -8.20
CA ASP A 81 1.55 -15.80 -9.17
C ASP A 81 1.37 -15.00 -10.46
N ASN A 82 0.11 -14.68 -10.78
CA ASN A 82 -0.26 -14.02 -12.03
C ASN A 82 -0.80 -12.61 -11.87
N SER A 83 -0.78 -12.05 -10.65
CA SER A 83 -1.39 -10.74 -10.44
C SER A 83 -0.63 -9.92 -9.42
N THR A 84 -0.62 -8.61 -9.66
CA THR A 84 -0.02 -7.63 -8.74
C THR A 84 -1.02 -6.53 -8.43
N MET A 85 -0.85 -5.92 -7.27
CA MET A 85 -1.55 -4.71 -6.87
C MET A 85 -0.53 -3.66 -6.51
N GLU A 86 -0.63 -2.49 -7.14
CA GLU A 86 0.17 -1.33 -6.78
C GLU A 86 -0.74 -0.30 -6.14
N ILE A 87 -0.29 0.29 -5.05
CA ILE A 87 -1.00 1.37 -4.37
C ILE A 87 -0.07 2.59 -4.37
N LYS A 88 -0.56 3.70 -4.91
CA LYS A 88 0.18 4.95 -4.97
C LYS A 88 -0.60 6.05 -4.25
N ARG A 89 0.09 6.81 -3.44
CA ARG A 89 -0.48 7.97 -2.78
C ARG A 89 -0.08 9.20 -3.61
N LEU A 90 -1.08 9.88 -4.17
CA LEU A 90 -0.85 11.02 -5.07
C LEU A 90 -1.25 12.32 -4.37
N PRO A 91 -0.35 13.31 -4.33
CA PRO A 91 -0.69 14.60 -3.72
C PRO A 91 -1.59 15.42 -4.63
N LEU A 92 -2.54 16.13 -4.02
CA LEU A 92 -3.38 17.11 -4.69
C LEU A 92 -2.93 18.54 -4.31
N VAL A 93 -3.49 19.53 -5.02
CA VAL A 93 -3.07 20.93 -4.90
C VAL A 93 -3.25 21.48 -3.49
N ASN A 94 -4.21 20.96 -2.71
CA ASN A 94 -4.59 21.46 -1.39
C ASN A 94 -3.94 20.71 -0.22
N ASN A 95 -2.76 20.12 -0.42
CA ASN A 95 -2.10 19.27 0.57
C ASN A 95 -2.93 18.06 1.01
N THR A 96 -3.90 17.68 0.19
CA THR A 96 -4.64 16.45 0.36
C THR A 96 -4.06 15.38 -0.54
N TYR A 97 -4.48 14.13 -0.33
CA TYR A 97 -3.99 12.99 -1.11
C TYR A 97 -5.14 12.17 -1.62
N ILE A 98 -4.94 11.55 -2.76
CA ILE A 98 -5.81 10.49 -3.27
C ILE A 98 -4.99 9.22 -3.40
N ILE A 99 -5.68 8.09 -3.43
CA ILE A 99 -5.06 6.78 -3.60
C ILE A 99 -5.37 6.27 -4.99
N CYS A 100 -4.33 5.85 -5.70
CA CYS A 100 -4.45 5.19 -7.00
C CYS A 100 -4.07 3.73 -6.81
N VAL A 101 -4.98 2.82 -7.16
CA VAL A 101 -4.75 1.38 -7.11
C VAL A 101 -4.70 0.84 -8.52
N VAL A 102 -3.61 0.16 -8.85
CA VAL A 102 -3.43 -0.48 -10.15
C VAL A 102 -3.37 -1.99 -9.94
N ASN A 103 -4.38 -2.70 -10.44
CA ASN A 103 -4.41 -4.15 -10.42
C ASN A 103 -4.02 -4.67 -11.80
N THR A 104 -3.00 -5.50 -11.86
CA THR A 104 -2.51 -6.07 -13.11
C THR A 104 -2.61 -7.60 -13.06
N VAL A 105 -3.20 -8.18 -14.07
CA VAL A 105 -3.25 -9.63 -14.26
C VAL A 105 -2.37 -9.97 -15.46
N PHE A 106 -1.43 -10.89 -15.23
CA PHE A 106 -0.50 -11.34 -16.26
C PHE A 106 -1.02 -12.64 -16.85
N GLY A 107 -1.48 -12.58 -18.09
CA GLY A 107 -1.88 -13.73 -18.87
C GLY A 107 -1.07 -13.77 -20.15
N PRO A 108 -1.61 -14.32 -21.26
CA PRO A 108 -0.98 -14.17 -22.57
C PRO A 108 -0.76 -12.71 -22.95
N ALA A 109 -1.63 -11.81 -22.42
CA ALA A 109 -1.46 -10.36 -22.50
C ALA A 109 -1.74 -9.77 -21.13
N ALA A 110 -0.90 -8.83 -20.67
CA ALA A 110 -1.12 -8.15 -19.41
C ALA A 110 -2.33 -7.23 -19.48
N ASP A 111 -3.19 -7.28 -18.46
CA ASP A 111 -4.37 -6.44 -18.35
C ASP A 111 -4.32 -5.69 -17.01
N SER A 112 -4.42 -4.36 -17.05
CA SER A 112 -4.36 -3.53 -15.87
C SER A 112 -5.65 -2.73 -15.70
N ARG A 113 -6.10 -2.62 -14.46
CA ARG A 113 -7.24 -1.79 -14.09
C ARG A 113 -6.79 -0.77 -13.06
N VAL A 114 -7.22 0.47 -13.24
CA VAL A 114 -6.87 1.59 -12.37
C VAL A 114 -8.13 2.07 -11.67
N ALA A 115 -8.03 2.25 -10.36
CA ALA A 115 -9.13 2.80 -9.55
C ALA A 115 -8.56 3.86 -8.63
N PHE A 116 -9.40 4.88 -8.32
CA PHE A 116 -9.01 5.98 -7.46
C PHE A 116 -9.89 6.01 -6.22
N PHE A 117 -9.30 6.35 -5.08
CA PHE A 117 -9.98 6.40 -3.80
C PHE A 117 -9.52 7.60 -2.98
N THR A 118 -10.38 8.03 -2.06
CA THR A 118 -9.94 8.94 -0.99
C THR A 118 -9.07 8.18 0.00
N THR A 119 -8.43 8.91 0.91
CA THR A 119 -7.63 8.26 1.97
C THR A 119 -8.48 7.46 2.96
N ASP A 120 -9.81 7.64 2.92
CA ASP A 120 -10.79 6.85 3.68
C ASP A 120 -11.33 5.67 2.88
N TRP A 121 -10.73 5.38 1.74
CA TRP A 121 -11.11 4.28 0.84
C TRP A 121 -12.52 4.43 0.23
N LYS A 122 -12.96 5.65 0.06
CA LYS A 122 -14.17 5.94 -0.72
C LYS A 122 -13.80 6.01 -2.19
N SER A 123 -14.56 5.32 -3.02
CA SER A 123 -14.32 5.29 -4.46
C SER A 123 -14.53 6.67 -5.08
N LEU A 124 -13.61 7.06 -5.95
CA LEU A 124 -13.69 8.29 -6.74
C LEU A 124 -13.91 7.95 -8.20
N ASP A 125 -14.81 8.67 -8.84
CA ASP A 125 -15.01 8.55 -10.27
C ASP A 125 -13.90 9.36 -10.98
N ALA A 126 -13.46 8.88 -12.13
CA ALA A 126 -12.46 9.59 -12.95
C ALA A 126 -12.92 11.01 -13.31
N THR A 127 -14.22 11.23 -13.43
CA THR A 127 -14.80 12.56 -13.70
C THR A 127 -14.59 13.54 -12.54
N ASP A 128 -14.46 13.04 -11.31
CA ASP A 128 -14.20 13.88 -10.14
C ASP A 128 -12.78 14.45 -10.15
N LEU A 129 -11.87 13.84 -10.91
CA LEU A 129 -10.47 14.23 -11.01
C LEU A 129 -10.19 15.18 -12.18
N TYR A 130 -11.09 15.22 -13.15
CA TYR A 130 -11.00 16.04 -14.36
C TYR A 130 -12.10 17.08 -14.35
N THR A 131 -12.03 18.04 -13.43
CA THR A 131 -12.91 19.20 -13.51
C THR A 131 -12.26 20.23 -14.42
N PRO A 132 -12.88 20.56 -15.54
CA PRO A 132 -12.38 21.66 -16.38
C PRO A 132 -12.49 23.00 -15.68
#